data_a12118995fcd6b74f92e09637f491d77
#
_entry.id   a12118995fcd6b74f92e09637f491d77
#
_cell.length_a   1.000
_cell.length_b   1.000
_cell.length_c   1.000
_cell.angle_alpha   90.00
_cell.angle_beta   90.00
_cell.angle_gamma   90.00
#
_symmetry.space_group_name_H-M   'P 1'
#
loop_
_entity.id
_entity.type
_entity.pdbx_description
1 polymer ?
#
loop_
_entity_poly.entity_id
_entity_poly.type
_entity_poly.pdbx_seq_one_letter_code
_entity_poly.pdbx_strand_id
1 'polypeptide(L)'
;MSKRPNITKMLSDLVAKRLTAQNNYWAAEVNFDKNMQQNRRVDFVGFKPLTPDYVVAPTSVELGCFTCYEVKSCIEDYNSGNGLTFYGDKNYLVCTNELANELKNNLIAWPHNLSGVLCPTKNWKQLRLKIDLSGFQVYRIRPASEMLWAICQSHDYDRNGIYQYSEAEK
;
A
#
# COMPACT_ATOMS: atom_id res chain seq x y z
N MET A 1 -22.45 23.36 -7.84
CA MET A 1 -21.26 22.81 -8.49
C MET A 1 -20.99 21.43 -7.92
N SER A 2 -21.08 20.39 -8.74
CA SER A 2 -20.72 19.03 -8.32
C SER A 2 -19.23 18.99 -8.04
N LYS A 3 -18.81 18.72 -6.79
CA LYS A 3 -17.41 18.48 -6.46
C LYS A 3 -16.97 17.24 -7.23
N ARG A 4 -15.91 17.35 -8.04
CA ARG A 4 -15.27 16.18 -8.67
C ARG A 4 -14.93 15.19 -7.55
N PRO A 5 -15.24 13.89 -7.72
CA PRO A 5 -14.91 12.91 -6.72
C PRO A 5 -13.37 12.90 -6.52
N ASN A 6 -12.95 12.86 -5.28
CA ASN A 6 -11.53 12.72 -4.96
C ASN A 6 -11.11 11.25 -5.25
N ILE A 7 -10.58 11.03 -6.44
CA ILE A 7 -10.18 9.69 -6.92
C ILE A 7 -9.15 9.07 -5.99
N THR A 8 -8.16 9.84 -5.51
CA THR A 8 -7.14 9.35 -4.58
C THR A 8 -7.79 8.81 -3.32
N LYS A 9 -8.73 9.56 -2.72
CA LYS A 9 -9.46 9.11 -1.54
C LYS A 9 -10.25 7.83 -1.81
N MET A 10 -10.98 7.76 -2.92
CA MET A 10 -11.75 6.56 -3.28
C MET A 10 -10.87 5.33 -3.44
N LEU A 11 -9.70 5.45 -4.08
CA LEU A 11 -8.74 4.36 -4.22
C LEU A 11 -8.19 3.93 -2.87
N SER A 12 -7.84 4.89 -2.02
CA SER A 12 -7.32 4.65 -0.69
C SER A 12 -8.34 3.94 0.21
N ASP A 13 -9.63 4.33 0.16
CA ASP A 13 -10.71 3.65 0.88
C ASP A 13 -10.85 2.18 0.45
N LEU A 14 -10.63 1.88 -0.83
CA LEU A 14 -10.63 0.51 -1.32
C LEU A 14 -9.43 -0.30 -0.83
N VAL A 15 -8.25 0.33 -0.66
CA VAL A 15 -7.08 -0.32 -0.05
C VAL A 15 -7.36 -0.66 1.40
N ALA A 16 -7.83 0.32 2.19
CA ALA A 16 -8.17 0.12 3.59
C ALA A 16 -9.21 -1.00 3.77
N LYS A 17 -10.27 -0.99 2.97
CA LYS A 17 -11.28 -2.04 2.94
C LYS A 17 -10.70 -3.42 2.63
N ARG A 18 -9.79 -3.50 1.65
CA ARG A 18 -9.11 -4.74 1.28
C ARG A 18 -8.25 -5.28 2.42
N LEU A 19 -7.43 -4.43 3.04
CA LEU A 19 -6.55 -4.80 4.15
C LEU A 19 -7.35 -5.30 5.35
N THR A 20 -8.44 -4.62 5.71
CA THR A 20 -9.34 -5.03 6.79
C THR A 20 -10.02 -6.35 6.48
N ALA A 21 -10.53 -6.53 5.26
CA ALA A 21 -11.19 -7.78 4.86
C ALA A 21 -10.24 -8.99 4.82
N GLN A 22 -8.95 -8.77 4.66
CA GLN A 22 -7.93 -9.82 4.68
C GLN A 22 -7.35 -10.09 6.08
N ASN A 23 -7.91 -9.46 7.12
CA ASN A 23 -7.45 -9.56 8.50
C ASN A 23 -5.96 -9.22 8.67
N ASN A 24 -5.48 -8.21 7.93
CA ASN A 24 -4.14 -7.71 8.11
C ASN A 24 -4.09 -6.71 9.27
N TYR A 25 -2.97 -6.71 9.99
CA TYR A 25 -2.55 -5.54 10.79
C TYR A 25 -2.00 -4.51 9.82
N TRP A 26 -2.51 -3.29 9.80
CA TRP A 26 -2.09 -2.33 8.80
C TRP A 26 -2.07 -0.90 9.32
N ALA A 27 -1.27 -0.08 8.67
CA ALA A 27 -1.27 1.36 8.84
C ALA A 27 -1.19 2.07 7.47
N ALA A 28 -1.69 3.30 7.43
CA ALA A 28 -1.47 4.18 6.29
C ALA A 28 -0.39 5.22 6.62
N GLU A 29 0.09 5.90 5.57
CA GLU A 29 1.08 6.97 5.69
C GLU A 29 2.33 6.52 6.47
N VAL A 30 2.78 5.27 6.23
CA VAL A 30 3.88 4.65 6.96
C VAL A 30 5.20 5.27 6.54
N ASN A 31 5.86 5.92 7.49
CA ASN A 31 7.13 6.59 7.25
C ASN A 31 8.29 5.67 7.61
N PHE A 32 9.17 5.49 6.64
CA PHE A 32 10.49 4.90 6.82
C PHE A 32 11.54 6.02 6.80
N ASP A 33 12.66 5.81 7.50
CA ASP A 33 13.80 6.73 7.50
C ASP A 33 13.45 8.17 7.94
N LYS A 34 12.56 8.32 8.94
CA LYS A 34 12.03 9.62 9.42
C LYS A 34 13.10 10.70 9.69
N ASN A 35 14.30 10.29 10.07
CA ASN A 35 15.40 11.19 10.43
C ASN A 35 16.49 11.28 9.34
N MET A 36 16.25 10.68 8.19
CA MET A 36 17.17 10.73 7.07
C MET A 36 16.81 11.87 6.12
N GLN A 37 17.78 12.34 5.33
CA GLN A 37 17.54 13.40 4.34
C GLN A 37 16.48 13.03 3.29
N GLN A 38 16.25 11.73 3.07
CA GLN A 38 15.19 11.21 2.21
C GLN A 38 14.20 10.42 3.06
N ASN A 39 13.20 11.11 3.57
CA ASN A 39 12.06 10.45 4.20
C ASN A 39 11.28 9.68 3.12
N ARG A 40 11.07 8.40 3.34
CA ARG A 40 10.32 7.54 2.43
C ARG A 40 9.01 7.13 3.08
N ARG A 41 7.92 7.54 2.46
CA ARG A 41 6.57 7.22 2.90
C ARG A 41 5.96 6.18 1.97
N VAL A 42 5.25 5.23 2.54
CA VAL A 42 4.42 4.26 1.82
C VAL A 42 2.97 4.51 2.22
N ASP A 43 2.07 4.62 1.24
CA ASP A 43 0.69 4.99 1.51
C ASP A 43 -0.01 4.00 2.43
N PHE A 44 0.17 2.70 2.22
CA PHE A 44 -0.34 1.66 3.10
C PHE A 44 0.64 0.50 3.23
N VAL A 45 0.80 0.01 4.45
CA VAL A 45 1.55 -1.21 4.73
C VAL A 45 0.69 -2.14 5.56
N GLY A 46 0.45 -3.34 5.06
CA GLY A 46 -0.24 -4.41 5.76
C GLY A 46 0.73 -5.50 6.19
N PHE A 47 0.44 -6.11 7.33
CA PHE A 47 1.19 -7.25 7.87
C PHE A 47 0.24 -8.40 8.17
N LYS A 48 0.59 -9.58 7.71
CA LYS A 48 -0.07 -10.83 8.05
C LYS A 48 0.94 -11.78 8.66
N PRO A 49 0.79 -12.19 9.95
CA PRO A 49 1.70 -13.13 10.58
C PRO A 49 1.66 -14.49 9.87
N LEU A 50 2.74 -15.24 9.98
CA LEU A 50 2.80 -16.62 9.43
C LEU A 50 1.85 -17.56 10.16
N THR A 51 1.76 -17.40 11.49
CA THR A 51 0.95 -18.25 12.37
C THR A 51 -0.35 -17.54 12.74
N PRO A 52 -1.38 -18.29 13.21
CA PRO A 52 -2.56 -17.66 13.80
C PRO A 52 -2.22 -16.71 14.96
N ASP A 53 -3.06 -15.71 15.20
CA ASP A 53 -2.82 -14.62 16.15
C ASP A 53 -2.59 -15.06 17.59
N TYR A 54 -3.10 -16.24 17.98
CA TYR A 54 -2.90 -16.81 19.31
C TYR A 54 -1.53 -17.48 19.50
N VAL A 55 -0.74 -17.62 18.43
CA VAL A 55 0.62 -18.20 18.49
C VAL A 55 1.64 -17.10 18.53
N VAL A 56 2.27 -16.89 19.69
CA VAL A 56 3.33 -15.90 19.85
C VAL A 56 4.68 -16.58 19.66
N ALA A 57 5.25 -16.41 18.46
CA ALA A 57 6.57 -16.93 18.13
C ALA A 57 7.34 -15.93 17.25
N PRO A 58 8.67 -15.80 17.38
CA PRO A 58 9.47 -14.92 16.53
C PRO A 58 9.27 -15.19 15.04
N THR A 59 9.14 -16.45 14.64
CA THR A 59 8.88 -16.87 13.25
C THR A 59 7.57 -16.33 12.70
N SER A 60 6.59 -16.04 13.54
CA SER A 60 5.30 -15.43 13.12
C SER A 60 5.52 -14.07 12.47
N VAL A 61 6.49 -13.31 12.95
CA VAL A 61 6.85 -11.99 12.42
C VAL A 61 7.86 -12.13 11.28
N GLU A 62 8.95 -12.83 11.50
CA GLU A 62 10.07 -12.93 10.53
C GLU A 62 9.65 -13.55 9.20
N LEU A 63 8.79 -14.57 9.25
CA LEU A 63 8.24 -15.27 8.08
C LEU A 63 6.82 -14.79 7.71
N GLY A 64 6.32 -13.78 8.39
CA GLY A 64 5.05 -13.12 8.03
C GLY A 64 5.17 -12.33 6.72
N CYS A 65 4.05 -12.00 6.14
CA CYS A 65 3.97 -11.31 4.85
C CYS A 65 3.65 -9.82 5.05
N PHE A 66 4.52 -8.96 4.57
CA PHE A 66 4.31 -7.52 4.48
C PHE A 66 3.89 -7.14 3.06
N THR A 67 2.79 -6.41 2.96
CA THR A 67 2.28 -5.94 1.67
C THR A 67 2.24 -4.43 1.65
N CYS A 68 2.92 -3.83 0.68
CA CYS A 68 2.92 -2.38 0.47
C CYS A 68 1.96 -2.00 -0.66
N TYR A 69 1.27 -0.89 -0.49
CA TYR A 69 0.39 -0.31 -1.50
C TYR A 69 0.74 1.16 -1.70
N GLU A 70 0.86 1.56 -2.94
CA GLU A 70 1.05 2.94 -3.36
C GLU A 70 -0.11 3.36 -4.25
N VAL A 71 -0.74 4.49 -3.96
CA VAL A 71 -1.93 4.99 -4.65
C VAL A 71 -1.53 6.13 -5.60
N LYS A 72 -1.88 5.99 -6.87
CA LYS A 72 -1.66 7.00 -7.90
C LYS A 72 -2.96 7.26 -8.66
N SER A 73 -3.39 8.52 -8.71
CA SER A 73 -4.66 8.89 -9.34
C SER A 73 -4.51 9.39 -10.79
N CYS A 74 -3.31 9.83 -11.17
CA CYS A 74 -3.02 10.36 -12.51
C CYS A 74 -1.57 10.10 -12.93
N ILE A 75 -1.30 10.30 -14.22
CA ILE A 75 0.02 10.04 -14.81
C ILE A 75 1.08 11.01 -14.30
N GLU A 76 0.73 12.27 -14.02
CA GLU A 76 1.63 13.28 -13.49
C GLU A 76 2.14 12.89 -12.10
N ASP A 77 1.24 12.38 -11.23
CA ASP A 77 1.59 11.87 -9.92
C ASP A 77 2.49 10.63 -10.00
N TYR A 78 2.22 9.72 -10.93
CA TYR A 78 3.08 8.58 -11.19
C TYR A 78 4.48 9.03 -11.67
N ASN A 79 4.54 9.93 -12.63
CA ASN A 79 5.79 10.41 -13.24
C ASN A 79 6.64 11.25 -12.28
N SER A 80 6.05 11.80 -11.22
CA SER A 80 6.80 12.51 -10.17
C SER A 80 7.83 11.59 -9.48
N GLY A 81 7.63 10.27 -9.56
CA GLY A 81 8.49 9.27 -8.91
C GLY A 81 8.37 9.25 -7.38
N ASN A 82 7.58 10.15 -6.80
CA ASN A 82 7.39 10.20 -5.36
C ASN A 82 6.56 8.99 -4.90
N GLY A 83 6.95 8.38 -3.79
CA GLY A 83 6.20 7.30 -3.17
C GLY A 83 6.24 5.96 -3.90
N LEU A 84 7.01 5.80 -4.98
CA LEU A 84 7.21 4.49 -5.62
C LEU A 84 8.20 3.65 -4.81
N THR A 85 7.89 3.46 -3.52
CA THR A 85 8.72 2.76 -2.55
C THR A 85 8.07 1.43 -2.21
N PHE A 86 8.72 0.34 -2.61
CA PHE A 86 8.19 -1.01 -2.49
C PHE A 86 9.13 -1.88 -1.65
N TYR A 87 8.86 -1.95 -0.35
CA TYR A 87 9.69 -2.65 0.64
C TYR A 87 9.14 -4.00 1.10
N GLY A 88 7.91 -4.34 0.73
CA GLY A 88 7.21 -5.52 1.20
C GLY A 88 7.58 -6.81 0.45
N ASP A 89 7.08 -7.93 0.98
CA ASP A 89 7.08 -9.22 0.30
C ASP A 89 6.14 -9.22 -0.91
N LYS A 90 5.11 -8.35 -0.86
CA LYS A 90 4.19 -8.05 -1.97
C LYS A 90 4.03 -6.55 -2.08
N ASN A 91 4.04 -6.05 -3.29
CA ASN A 91 4.00 -4.61 -3.54
C ASN A 91 3.04 -4.31 -4.68
N TYR A 92 2.09 -3.43 -4.44
CA TYR A 92 1.05 -3.11 -5.41
C TYR A 92 0.96 -1.61 -5.68
N LEU A 93 0.91 -1.27 -6.96
CA LEU A 93 0.44 0.02 -7.40
C LEU A 93 -1.09 -0.03 -7.49
N VAL A 94 -1.77 0.95 -6.91
CA VAL A 94 -3.23 1.08 -6.94
C VAL A 94 -3.60 2.31 -7.74
N CYS A 95 -4.30 2.12 -8.84
CA CYS A 95 -4.67 3.21 -9.73
C CYS A 95 -5.98 2.94 -10.47
N THR A 96 -6.45 3.93 -11.24
CA THR A 96 -7.63 3.76 -12.09
C THR A 96 -7.33 2.81 -13.27
N ASN A 97 -8.38 2.26 -13.87
CA ASN A 97 -8.23 1.39 -15.05
C ASN A 97 -7.60 2.15 -16.23
N GLU A 98 -7.94 3.43 -16.37
CA GLU A 98 -7.44 4.32 -17.41
C GLU A 98 -5.93 4.50 -17.27
N LEU A 99 -5.46 4.86 -16.05
CA LEU A 99 -4.04 5.01 -15.78
C LEU A 99 -3.27 3.69 -15.98
N ALA A 100 -3.81 2.57 -15.52
CA ALA A 100 -3.17 1.26 -15.72
C ALA A 100 -3.00 0.91 -17.21
N ASN A 101 -4.01 1.21 -18.04
CA ASN A 101 -3.94 1.00 -19.49
C ASN A 101 -2.92 1.95 -20.14
N GLU A 102 -2.89 3.21 -19.72
CA GLU A 102 -1.92 4.19 -20.22
C GLU A 102 -0.47 3.76 -19.91
N LEU A 103 -0.19 3.37 -18.67
CA LEU A 103 1.12 2.88 -18.26
C LEU A 103 1.54 1.64 -19.06
N LYS A 104 0.63 0.71 -19.30
CA LYS A 104 0.89 -0.50 -20.09
C LYS A 104 1.16 -0.17 -21.55
N ASN A 105 0.38 0.73 -22.16
CA ASN A 105 0.47 1.05 -23.58
C ASN A 105 1.71 1.88 -23.91
N ASN A 106 2.15 2.73 -22.98
CA ASN A 106 3.31 3.59 -23.19
C ASN A 106 4.64 2.86 -22.96
N LEU A 107 4.62 1.53 -22.73
CA LEU A 107 5.81 0.72 -22.48
C LEU A 107 6.70 1.31 -21.36
N ILE A 108 6.08 1.96 -20.40
CA ILE A 108 6.77 2.52 -19.24
C ILE A 108 7.35 1.36 -18.44
N ALA A 109 8.62 1.45 -18.10
CA ALA A 109 9.26 0.47 -17.23
C ALA A 109 8.57 0.47 -15.86
N TRP A 110 8.11 -0.70 -15.42
CA TRP A 110 7.51 -0.85 -14.11
C TRP A 110 8.54 -0.57 -13.01
N PRO A 111 8.12 0.03 -11.89
CA PRO A 111 8.99 0.20 -10.74
C PRO A 111 9.59 -1.13 -10.30
N HIS A 112 10.84 -1.06 -9.85
CA HIS A 112 11.50 -2.23 -9.29
C HIS A 112 10.73 -2.77 -8.09
N ASN A 113 10.71 -4.09 -7.92
CA ASN A 113 10.07 -4.79 -6.79
C ASN A 113 8.52 -4.71 -6.77
N LEU A 114 7.88 -4.36 -7.89
CA LEU A 114 6.42 -4.32 -8.01
C LEU A 114 5.86 -5.72 -8.32
N SER A 115 4.86 -6.15 -7.55
CA SER A 115 4.15 -7.43 -7.72
C SER A 115 3.01 -7.34 -8.73
N GLY A 116 2.42 -6.16 -8.90
CA GLY A 116 1.32 -5.96 -9.83
C GLY A 116 0.57 -4.65 -9.62
N VAL A 117 -0.41 -4.43 -10.48
CA VAL A 117 -1.26 -3.26 -10.48
C VAL A 117 -2.69 -3.67 -10.14
N LEU A 118 -3.26 -3.03 -9.12
CA LEU A 118 -4.64 -3.21 -8.69
C LEU A 118 -5.49 -2.04 -9.17
N CYS A 119 -6.64 -2.36 -9.73
CA CYS A 119 -7.61 -1.36 -10.16
C CYS A 119 -8.99 -1.61 -9.54
N PRO A 120 -9.82 -0.57 -9.41
CA PRO A 120 -11.18 -0.73 -8.94
C PRO A 120 -12.02 -1.52 -9.95
N THR A 121 -12.96 -2.31 -9.42
CA THR A 121 -14.02 -2.90 -10.24
C THR A 121 -14.93 -1.80 -10.81
N LYS A 122 -15.70 -2.11 -11.86
CA LYS A 122 -16.62 -1.16 -12.51
C LYS A 122 -17.56 -0.43 -11.54
N ASN A 123 -17.95 -1.10 -10.47
CA ASN A 123 -18.85 -0.56 -9.44
C ASN A 123 -18.11 0.07 -8.24
N TRP A 124 -16.77 0.19 -8.30
CA TRP A 124 -15.93 0.77 -7.25
C TRP A 124 -16.13 0.13 -5.85
N LYS A 125 -16.44 -1.17 -5.81
CA LYS A 125 -16.66 -1.86 -4.53
C LYS A 125 -15.43 -2.57 -4.00
N GLN A 126 -14.48 -2.92 -4.87
CA GLN A 126 -13.27 -3.67 -4.51
C GLN A 126 -12.16 -3.47 -5.53
N LEU A 127 -10.92 -3.78 -5.12
CA LEU A 127 -9.75 -3.81 -5.98
C LEU A 127 -9.56 -5.21 -6.58
N ARG A 128 -9.17 -5.25 -7.86
CA ARG A 128 -8.77 -6.47 -8.55
C ARG A 128 -7.43 -6.30 -9.23
N LEU A 129 -6.67 -7.39 -9.31
CA LEU A 129 -5.41 -7.44 -10.05
C LEU A 129 -5.71 -7.22 -11.55
N LYS A 130 -5.18 -6.13 -12.07
CA LYS A 130 -5.32 -5.73 -13.49
C LYS A 130 -4.10 -6.15 -14.31
N ILE A 131 -2.91 -5.99 -13.73
CA ILE A 131 -1.64 -6.35 -14.34
C ILE A 131 -0.89 -7.20 -13.32
N ASP A 132 -0.55 -8.41 -13.71
CA ASP A 132 0.23 -9.34 -12.90
C ASP A 132 1.71 -9.24 -13.28
N LEU A 133 2.55 -8.93 -12.32
CA LEU A 133 3.99 -8.84 -12.44
C LEU A 133 4.70 -9.89 -11.56
N SER A 134 3.98 -10.90 -11.09
CA SER A 134 4.51 -11.95 -10.23
C SER A 134 5.62 -12.81 -10.86
N GLY A 135 5.80 -12.70 -12.18
CA GLY A 135 6.92 -13.30 -12.90
C GLY A 135 8.28 -12.64 -12.62
N PHE A 136 8.27 -11.44 -12.02
CA PHE A 136 9.49 -10.75 -11.58
C PHE A 136 9.80 -11.11 -10.14
N GLN A 137 11.09 -11.15 -9.81
CA GLN A 137 11.51 -11.41 -8.44
C GLN A 137 11.13 -10.23 -7.55
N VAL A 138 10.29 -10.49 -6.55
CA VAL A 138 9.87 -9.53 -5.52
C VAL A 138 10.33 -10.06 -4.16
N TYR A 139 10.90 -9.20 -3.35
CA TYR A 139 11.40 -9.56 -2.03
C TYR A 139 11.29 -8.39 -1.06
N ARG A 140 11.19 -8.72 0.21
CA ARG A 140 11.22 -7.72 1.28
C ARG A 140 12.63 -7.12 1.40
N ILE A 141 12.70 -5.80 1.35
CA ILE A 141 13.98 -5.06 1.36
C ILE A 141 14.41 -4.72 2.79
N ARG A 142 13.46 -4.60 3.71
CA ARG A 142 13.69 -4.23 5.11
C ARG A 142 13.45 -5.41 6.05
N PRO A 143 14.17 -5.51 7.18
CA PRO A 143 13.89 -6.52 8.19
C PRO A 143 12.43 -6.49 8.66
N ALA A 144 11.87 -7.64 9.03
CA ALA A 144 10.49 -7.73 9.51
C ALA A 144 10.23 -6.86 10.73
N SER A 145 11.17 -6.81 11.65
CA SER A 145 11.11 -5.98 12.86
C SER A 145 11.01 -4.48 12.54
N GLU A 146 11.77 -4.01 11.54
CA GLU A 146 11.72 -2.61 11.09
C GLU A 146 10.38 -2.30 10.42
N MET A 147 9.90 -3.19 9.55
CA MET A 147 8.60 -3.04 8.89
C MET A 147 7.46 -2.96 9.91
N LEU A 148 7.46 -3.88 10.89
CA LEU A 148 6.44 -3.90 11.94
C LEU A 148 6.52 -2.67 12.84
N TRP A 149 7.74 -2.24 13.20
CA TRP A 149 7.96 -1.04 13.99
C TRP A 149 7.45 0.22 13.27
N ALA A 150 7.69 0.35 11.97
CA ALA A 150 7.18 1.45 11.18
C ALA A 150 5.64 1.48 11.15
N ILE A 151 4.98 0.32 11.05
CA ILE A 151 3.51 0.21 11.17
C ILE A 151 3.06 0.70 12.55
N CYS A 152 3.68 0.20 13.63
CA CYS A 152 3.33 0.60 15.00
C CYS A 152 3.48 2.11 15.22
N GLN A 153 4.58 2.70 14.73
CA GLN A 153 4.82 4.14 14.86
C GLN A 153 3.81 5.01 14.10
N SER A 154 3.21 4.49 13.05
CA SER A 154 2.22 5.24 12.26
C SER A 154 0.88 5.37 12.96
N HIS A 155 0.64 4.57 14.01
CA HIS A 155 -0.52 4.70 14.89
C HIS A 155 -0.35 5.73 16.02
N ASP A 156 0.86 6.25 16.26
CA ASP A 156 1.14 7.17 17.36
C ASP A 156 0.48 8.55 17.20
N TYR A 157 -0.01 8.88 16.02
CA TYR A 157 -0.70 10.15 15.78
C TYR A 157 -2.15 10.14 16.27
N ASP A 158 -2.71 8.98 16.54
CA ASP A 158 -4.02 8.86 17.17
C ASP A 158 -3.94 7.92 18.39
N ARG A 159 -3.60 8.49 19.56
CA ARG A 159 -3.50 7.77 20.84
C ARG A 159 -4.80 7.08 21.28
N ASN A 160 -5.90 7.32 20.60
CA ASN A 160 -7.19 6.68 20.86
C ASN A 160 -7.36 5.35 20.17
N GLY A 161 -6.35 4.87 19.42
CA GLY A 161 -6.36 3.53 18.82
C GLY A 161 -7.38 3.33 17.70
N ILE A 162 -8.05 4.38 17.29
CA ILE A 162 -8.99 4.37 16.16
C ILE A 162 -8.28 5.04 15.00
N TYR A 163 -7.91 4.24 14.04
CA TYR A 163 -7.37 4.74 12.81
C TYR A 163 -8.46 5.47 12.02
N GLN A 164 -8.43 6.80 12.04
CA GLN A 164 -9.40 7.66 11.34
C GLN A 164 -8.90 8.08 9.97
N TYR A 165 -8.59 7.12 9.12
CA TYR A 165 -8.25 7.41 7.74
C TYR A 165 -9.41 8.11 6.98
N SER A 166 -10.66 7.81 7.32
CA SER A 166 -11.87 8.28 6.63
C SER A 166 -12.46 9.60 7.15
N GLU A 167 -11.98 10.13 8.29
CA GLU A 167 -12.63 11.29 8.94
C GLU A 167 -11.89 12.62 8.78
N ALA A 168 -10.74 12.66 8.11
CA ALA A 168 -9.92 13.88 7.98
C ALA A 168 -10.49 14.94 7.02
N GLU A 169 -11.67 14.71 6.42
CA GLU A 169 -12.35 15.70 5.58
C GLU A 169 -13.88 15.66 5.80
N LYS A 170 -14.32 16.21 6.92
CA LYS A 170 -15.69 16.76 7.02
C LYS A 170 -15.67 18.27 6.88
#